data_60d2c87550c5685261d52cd7a889833e
#
_entry.id   60d2c87550c5685261d52cd7a889833e
#
_cell.length_a   1.000
_cell.length_b   1.000
_cell.length_c   1.000
_cell.angle_alpha   90.00
_cell.angle_beta   90.00
_cell.angle_gamma   90.00
#
_symmetry.space_group_name_H-M   'P 1'
#
loop_
_entity.id
_entity.type
_entity.pdbx_description
1 polymer ?
#
loop_
_entity_poly.entity_id
_entity_poly.type
_entity_poly.pdbx_seq_one_letter_code
_entity_poly.pdbx_strand_id
1 'polypeptide(L)'
;MRTLRFIVDGATIKCDPSCDFSGLFPGKNPHIRAEFTFTPEWNNKAKVVAFWSMLDAEYDPQEIDDALSCIIPSEALSKASFKIQVLGKRGNSRLSTNKLTVRQTGGR
;
A
#
# COMPACT_ATOMS: atom_id res chain seq x y z
N MET A 1 3.60 -16.47 -2.84
CA MET A 1 3.67 -15.10 -2.30
C MET A 1 2.27 -14.60 -2.01
N ARG A 2 2.07 -14.02 -0.85
CA ARG A 2 0.78 -13.48 -0.46
C ARG A 2 0.56 -12.10 -1.08
N THR A 3 -0.67 -11.80 -1.47
CA THR A 3 -1.05 -10.50 -2.04
C THR A 3 -2.13 -9.87 -1.17
N LEU A 4 -1.91 -8.61 -0.80
CA LEU A 4 -2.92 -7.78 -0.14
C LEU A 4 -3.48 -6.82 -1.16
N ARG A 5 -4.81 -6.68 -1.20
CA ARG A 5 -5.50 -5.84 -2.18
C ARG A 5 -6.08 -4.61 -1.55
N PHE A 6 -5.91 -3.50 -2.26
CA PHE A 6 -6.37 -2.18 -1.82
C PHE A 6 -7.17 -1.52 -2.94
N ILE A 7 -8.11 -0.67 -2.56
CA ILE A 7 -8.88 0.14 -3.49
C ILE A 7 -8.47 1.59 -3.30
N VAL A 8 -8.07 2.24 -4.39
CA VAL A 8 -7.73 3.66 -4.42
C VAL A 8 -8.85 4.39 -5.17
N ASP A 9 -9.68 5.09 -4.42
CA ASP A 9 -10.84 5.82 -4.93
C ASP A 9 -10.58 7.32 -4.73
N GLY A 10 -10.19 8.00 -5.82
CA GLY A 10 -9.82 9.42 -5.74
C GLY A 10 -8.67 9.60 -4.76
N ALA A 11 -8.86 10.41 -3.74
CA ALA A 11 -7.86 10.70 -2.70
C ALA A 11 -7.94 9.77 -1.48
N THR A 12 -8.64 8.64 -1.61
CA THR A 12 -8.85 7.70 -0.50
C THR A 12 -8.30 6.32 -0.85
N ILE A 13 -7.48 5.76 0.03
CA ILE A 13 -7.07 4.36 -0.05
C ILE A 13 -7.75 3.58 1.06
N LYS A 14 -8.24 2.39 0.74
CA LYS A 14 -8.87 1.49 1.71
C LYS A 14 -8.55 0.04 1.37
N CYS A 15 -8.70 -0.84 2.35
CA CYS A 15 -8.58 -2.28 2.13
C CYS A 15 -9.72 -2.75 1.24
N ASP A 16 -9.41 -3.65 0.29
CA ASP A 16 -10.44 -4.30 -0.51
C ASP A 16 -11.22 -5.26 0.39
N PRO A 17 -12.54 -5.09 0.57
CA PRO A 17 -13.30 -5.96 1.46
C PRO A 17 -13.37 -7.41 1.01
N SER A 18 -13.06 -7.70 -0.26
CA SER A 18 -12.99 -9.08 -0.75
C SER A 18 -11.64 -9.75 -0.45
N CYS A 19 -10.66 -9.00 0.05
CA CYS A 19 -9.34 -9.53 0.37
C CYS A 19 -9.27 -9.90 1.86
N ASP A 20 -8.71 -11.08 2.14
CA ASP A 20 -8.50 -11.52 3.51
C ASP A 20 -7.18 -10.95 4.04
N PHE A 21 -7.28 -10.13 5.08
CA PHE A 21 -6.14 -9.53 5.78
C PHE A 21 -5.79 -10.27 7.08
N SER A 22 -6.42 -11.42 7.35
CA SER A 22 -6.11 -12.21 8.53
C SER A 22 -4.81 -12.98 8.36
N GLY A 23 -4.28 -13.49 9.47
CA GLY A 23 -3.07 -14.31 9.43
C GLY A 23 -1.79 -13.56 9.12
N LEU A 24 -1.79 -12.23 9.28
CA LEU A 24 -0.59 -11.41 9.10
C LEU A 24 0.15 -11.30 10.44
N PHE A 25 1.42 -11.68 10.43
CA PHE A 25 2.26 -11.61 11.63
C PHE A 25 3.53 -10.84 11.32
N PRO A 26 3.97 -9.95 12.22
CA PRO A 26 5.23 -9.23 12.03
C PRO A 26 6.40 -10.18 11.80
N GLY A 27 7.14 -9.94 10.72
CA GLY A 27 8.33 -10.72 10.38
C GLY A 27 8.09 -12.14 9.88
N LYS A 28 6.84 -12.61 9.84
CA LYS A 28 6.53 -13.98 9.40
C LYS A 28 6.44 -14.10 7.88
N ASN A 29 6.00 -13.06 7.20
CA ASN A 29 5.84 -13.06 5.76
C ASN A 29 6.77 -12.01 5.15
N PRO A 30 8.04 -12.37 4.85
CA PRO A 30 9.01 -11.39 4.37
C PRO A 30 8.71 -10.89 2.95
N HIS A 31 7.83 -11.57 2.23
CA HIS A 31 7.48 -11.23 0.85
C HIS A 31 5.98 -11.14 0.71
N ILE A 32 5.44 -9.93 0.76
CA ILE A 32 4.03 -9.66 0.51
C ILE A 32 3.94 -8.62 -0.60
N ARG A 33 3.05 -8.87 -1.57
CA ARG A 33 2.79 -7.95 -2.66
C ARG A 33 1.53 -7.15 -2.34
N ALA A 34 1.55 -5.86 -2.64
CA ALA A 34 0.37 -5.00 -2.59
C ALA A 34 -0.15 -4.82 -4.01
N GLU A 35 -1.44 -5.03 -4.21
CA GLU A 35 -2.12 -4.87 -5.50
C GLU A 35 -3.22 -3.83 -5.35
N PHE A 36 -3.36 -2.96 -6.36
CA PHE A 36 -4.23 -1.78 -6.27
C PHE A 36 -5.24 -1.76 -7.41
N THR A 37 -6.46 -1.31 -7.09
CA THR A 37 -7.48 -0.93 -8.06
C THR A 37 -7.64 0.59 -7.99
N PHE A 38 -7.62 1.26 -9.14
CA PHE A 38 -7.66 2.72 -9.21
C PHE A 38 -8.92 3.21 -9.93
N THR A 39 -9.50 4.30 -9.43
CA THR A 39 -10.53 5.03 -10.17
C THR A 39 -9.90 5.84 -11.31
N PRO A 40 -10.71 6.30 -12.30
CA PRO A 40 -10.16 6.95 -13.50
C PRO A 40 -9.29 8.19 -13.27
N GLU A 41 -9.44 8.86 -12.13
CA GLU A 41 -8.59 10.02 -11.79
C GLU A 41 -7.10 9.69 -11.82
N TRP A 42 -6.76 8.42 -11.63
CA TRP A 42 -5.38 7.95 -11.58
C TRP A 42 -4.82 7.56 -12.94
N ASN A 43 -5.65 7.56 -13.98
CA ASN A 43 -5.20 7.16 -15.31
C ASN A 43 -4.10 8.08 -15.82
N ASN A 44 -3.09 7.49 -16.46
CA ASN A 44 -1.95 8.20 -17.04
C ASN A 44 -1.09 8.97 -16.03
N LYS A 45 -1.20 8.66 -14.74
CA LYS A 45 -0.32 9.22 -13.72
C LYS A 45 0.77 8.20 -13.38
N ALA A 46 2.00 8.67 -13.24
CA ALA A 46 3.06 7.89 -12.63
C ALA A 46 2.73 7.69 -11.16
N LYS A 47 2.79 6.46 -10.67
CA LYS A 47 2.31 6.11 -9.33
C LYS A 47 3.44 5.55 -8.48
N VAL A 48 3.52 6.04 -7.25
CA VAL A 48 4.48 5.58 -6.25
C VAL A 48 3.72 5.26 -4.97
N VAL A 49 4.09 4.17 -4.32
CA VAL A 49 3.51 3.79 -3.03
C VAL A 49 4.51 4.14 -1.94
N ALA A 50 4.08 4.96 -1.00
CA ALA A 50 4.87 5.32 0.17
C ALA A 50 4.44 4.45 1.35
N PHE A 51 5.42 3.95 2.09
CA PHE A 51 5.20 3.16 3.30
C PHE A 51 5.81 3.90 4.48
N TRP A 52 5.07 3.96 5.58
CA TRP A 52 5.42 4.77 6.74
C TRP A 52 5.38 3.94 8.00
N SER A 53 6.27 4.23 8.95
CA SER A 53 6.15 3.69 10.29
C SER A 53 4.99 4.39 11.02
N MET A 54 4.58 3.85 12.17
CA MET A 54 3.55 4.48 12.98
C MET A 54 4.00 5.81 13.56
N LEU A 55 5.30 6.09 13.54
CA LEU A 55 5.88 7.37 13.95
C LEU A 55 6.16 8.29 12.76
N ASP A 56 5.57 7.98 11.59
CA ASP A 56 5.71 8.75 10.36
C ASP A 56 7.14 8.84 9.81
N ALA A 57 7.95 7.84 10.08
CA ALA A 57 9.22 7.66 9.37
C ALA A 57 8.96 6.91 8.08
N GLU A 58 9.41 7.46 6.95
CA GLU A 58 9.17 6.85 5.65
C GLU A 58 10.17 5.73 5.38
N TYR A 59 9.65 4.58 4.91
CA TYR A 59 10.46 3.50 4.34
C TYR A 59 10.72 3.77 2.86
N ASP A 60 11.48 2.91 2.19
CA ASP A 60 11.77 3.08 0.76
C ASP A 60 10.46 3.03 -0.05
N PRO A 61 10.13 4.10 -0.81
CA PRO A 61 8.94 4.08 -1.65
C PRO A 61 9.11 3.08 -2.79
N GLN A 62 7.98 2.54 -3.27
CA GLN A 62 7.96 1.54 -4.32
C GLN A 62 7.20 2.06 -5.53
N GLU A 63 7.74 1.84 -6.72
CA GLU A 63 7.01 2.13 -7.96
C GLU A 63 6.01 1.00 -8.23
N ILE A 64 4.86 1.38 -8.80
CA ILE A 64 3.84 0.41 -9.20
C ILE A 64 4.19 -0.13 -10.59
N ASP A 65 4.19 -1.46 -10.74
CA ASP A 65 4.46 -2.11 -12.01
C ASP A 65 3.21 -2.12 -12.93
N ASP A 66 3.35 -2.72 -14.12
CA ASP A 66 2.25 -2.78 -15.10
C ASP A 66 1.05 -3.60 -14.59
N ALA A 67 1.26 -4.47 -13.63
CA ALA A 67 0.19 -5.25 -13.02
C ALA A 67 -0.47 -4.50 -11.85
N LEU A 68 -0.21 -3.20 -11.70
CA LEU A 68 -0.74 -2.34 -10.65
C LEU A 68 -0.40 -2.86 -9.26
N SER A 69 0.82 -3.33 -9.09
CA SER A 69 1.27 -3.89 -7.82
C SER A 69 2.72 -3.50 -7.50
N CYS A 70 3.09 -3.68 -6.25
CA CYS A 70 4.45 -3.49 -5.79
C CYS A 70 4.75 -4.45 -4.63
N ILE A 71 6.02 -4.60 -4.30
CA ILE A 71 6.43 -5.36 -3.12
C ILE A 71 6.35 -4.44 -1.91
N ILE A 72 5.80 -4.94 -0.80
CA ILE A 72 5.82 -4.21 0.46
C ILE A 72 7.22 -4.36 1.07
N PRO A 73 7.89 -3.25 1.46
CA PRO A 73 9.23 -3.33 2.05
C PRO A 73 9.27 -4.25 3.27
N SER A 74 10.30 -5.07 3.38
CA SER A 74 10.44 -6.00 4.51
C SER A 74 10.54 -5.27 5.83
N GLU A 75 11.07 -4.06 5.84
CA GLU A 75 11.13 -3.23 7.05
C GLU A 75 9.74 -2.93 7.59
N ALA A 76 8.78 -2.61 6.70
CA ALA A 76 7.40 -2.39 7.10
C ALA A 76 6.78 -3.68 7.62
N LEU A 77 7.06 -4.81 6.96
CA LEU A 77 6.50 -6.11 7.34
C LEU A 77 7.06 -6.64 8.66
N SER A 78 8.16 -6.08 9.15
CA SER A 78 8.72 -6.49 10.45
C SER A 78 7.98 -5.88 11.63
N LYS A 79 7.08 -4.93 11.40
CA LYS A 79 6.37 -4.20 12.45
C LYS A 79 4.94 -4.69 12.59
N ALA A 80 4.37 -4.51 13.79
CA ALA A 80 2.97 -4.87 14.06
C ALA A 80 2.00 -4.04 13.21
N SER A 81 2.38 -2.84 12.83
CA SER A 81 1.56 -1.95 12.01
C SER A 81 2.45 -1.05 11.16
N PHE A 82 1.95 -0.69 10.00
CA PHE A 82 2.58 0.31 9.13
C PHE A 82 1.50 1.07 8.39
N LYS A 83 1.86 2.19 7.77
CA LYS A 83 0.93 2.99 6.97
C LYS A 83 1.31 2.90 5.51
N ILE A 84 0.30 2.93 4.64
CA ILE A 84 0.46 2.91 3.18
C ILE A 84 -0.26 4.10 2.58
N GLN A 85 0.38 4.74 1.58
CA GLN A 85 -0.15 5.90 0.88
C GLN A 85 0.25 5.80 -0.58
N VAL A 86 -0.64 6.20 -1.50
CA VAL A 86 -0.32 6.21 -2.93
C VAL A 86 -0.24 7.66 -3.40
N LEU A 87 0.80 7.94 -4.19
CA LEU A 87 1.04 9.26 -4.77
C LEU A 87 1.10 9.12 -6.29
N GLY A 88 0.43 10.03 -6.98
CA GLY A 88 0.43 10.08 -8.44
C GLY A 88 0.83 11.44 -8.95
N LYS A 89 1.49 11.45 -10.12
CA LYS A 89 1.93 12.68 -10.75
C LYS A 89 1.83 12.59 -12.26
N ARG A 90 1.34 13.66 -12.88
CA ARG A 90 1.38 13.85 -14.33
C ARG A 90 1.59 15.34 -14.60
N GLY A 91 2.78 15.70 -15.09
CA GLY A 91 3.13 17.10 -15.27
C GLY A 91 3.06 17.86 -13.95
N ASN A 92 2.22 18.89 -13.88
CA ASN A 92 1.98 19.66 -12.66
C ASN A 92 0.82 19.13 -11.83
N SER A 93 0.10 18.11 -12.33
CA SER A 93 -1.01 17.52 -11.61
C SER A 93 -0.50 16.48 -10.62
N ARG A 94 -0.92 16.59 -9.36
CA ARG A 94 -0.55 15.67 -8.29
C ARG A 94 -1.79 15.19 -7.57
N LEU A 95 -1.76 13.92 -7.17
CA LEU A 95 -2.84 13.30 -6.42
C LEU A 95 -2.22 12.42 -5.36
N SER A 96 -2.72 12.50 -4.14
CA SER A 96 -2.26 11.65 -3.04
C SER A 96 -3.44 11.18 -2.21
N THR A 97 -3.28 10.00 -1.62
CA THR A 97 -4.29 9.43 -0.73
C THR A 97 -3.98 9.77 0.73
N ASN A 98 -4.92 9.46 1.60
CA ASN A 98 -4.66 9.37 3.03
C ASN A 98 -3.64 8.28 3.31
N LYS A 99 -3.11 8.24 4.53
CA LYS A 99 -2.27 7.16 5.02
C LYS A 99 -3.16 6.11 5.68
N LEU A 100 -3.23 4.92 5.09
CA LEU A 100 -4.02 3.81 5.62
C LEU A 100 -3.16 2.96 6.54
N THR A 101 -3.62 2.69 7.75
CA THR A 101 -2.92 1.81 8.68
C THR A 101 -3.23 0.35 8.34
N VAL A 102 -2.18 -0.44 8.14
CA VAL A 102 -2.27 -1.88 7.95
C VAL A 102 -1.72 -2.55 9.20
N ARG A 103 -2.50 -3.44 9.80
CA ARG A 103 -2.13 -4.12 11.05
C ARG A 103 -1.80 -5.58 10.79
N GLN A 104 -0.71 -6.04 11.39
CA GLN A 104 -0.29 -7.43 11.36
C GLN A 104 -0.51 -8.03 12.76
N THR A 105 -1.76 -8.32 13.07
CA THR A 105 -2.17 -8.76 14.42
C THR A 105 -2.64 -10.21 14.46
N GLY A 106 -2.27 -11.02 13.47
CA GLY A 106 -2.59 -12.43 13.46
C GLY A 106 -4.07 -12.76 13.23
N GLY A 107 -4.82 -11.85 12.62
CA GLY A 107 -6.23 -12.11 12.30
C GLY A 107 -7.22 -11.66 13.35
N ARG A 108 -6.81 -10.77 14.18
CA ARG A 108 -7.69 -10.20 15.20
C ARG A 108 -8.30 -8.88 14.75
#